data_dcd06810fe1155710f2ac0187f7f2786
#
_entry.id   dcd06810fe1155710f2ac0187f7f2786
#
_cell.length_a   1.000
_cell.length_b   1.000
_cell.length_c   1.000
_cell.angle_alpha   90.00
_cell.angle_beta   90.00
_cell.angle_gamma   90.00
#
_symmetry.space_group_name_H-M   'P 1'
#
loop_
_entity.id
_entity.type
_entity.pdbx_description
1 polymer ?
#
loop_
_entity_poly.entity_id
_entity_poly.type
_entity_poly.pdbx_seq_one_letter_code
_entity_poly.pdbx_strand_id
1 'polypeptide(L)'
;MSFFVNVTIEALLPYEIAMMKARHSHSYPLLSALLFFFFVTWSSSGSLLSIWLHQEVGLKAGDTGIIFAVLSVSALCAQVCYGFIQDKLGLRKHLLWYLTAMLILSGPAYLLFGFLLKINILLGSVFGGIFIGLTFNGGIGVLESYTERVARQSQFEFGKARMWGSLGWAVATFFAGLLFNIDPKLNFAVASCSGLVFLLLLTRLRVSSAPHAMQEAVAGGKVTLHDALRLLTLPRFWALVFFVVGTCIYGVYDQQFPVYFSSQFATPQEGNAMYGYLNSLQVFLEAAGMFCAPWLVNRIGAKKGLIFAGMVMAMRMIASGLVEGPLLISITKLLHAVELPVLLVAIFKYNSLNFDKRLSSTLYLVGFACTSSVIASVLSPLAGYSYEKYGFAESYLFMGMLVFGITFISMFLLRSGNASADPQLPQLSAI
;
A
#
# COMPACT_ATOMS: atom_id res chain seq x y z
N MET A 1 20.84 -20.93 -53.42
CA MET A 1 19.75 -20.17 -52.76
C MET A 1 19.78 -20.26 -51.21
N SER A 2 20.38 -21.30 -50.66
CA SER A 2 20.48 -21.52 -49.19
C SER A 2 21.55 -20.66 -48.49
N PHE A 3 22.60 -20.19 -49.22
CA PHE A 3 23.73 -19.44 -48.65
C PHE A 3 23.42 -17.95 -48.40
N PHE A 4 22.50 -17.36 -49.17
CA PHE A 4 22.11 -15.95 -49.03
C PHE A 4 21.11 -15.71 -47.88
N VAL A 5 20.34 -16.73 -47.49
CA VAL A 5 19.35 -16.65 -46.38
C VAL A 5 20.06 -16.67 -45.03
N ASN A 6 21.13 -17.45 -44.87
CA ASN A 6 21.88 -17.53 -43.60
C ASN A 6 22.70 -16.27 -43.30
N VAL A 7 23.27 -15.60 -44.29
CA VAL A 7 24.05 -14.37 -44.09
C VAL A 7 23.17 -13.19 -43.68
N THR A 8 21.90 -13.16 -44.12
CA THR A 8 20.96 -12.09 -43.76
C THR A 8 20.43 -12.26 -42.34
N ILE A 9 20.31 -13.50 -41.86
CA ILE A 9 19.85 -13.79 -40.48
C ILE A 9 20.94 -13.49 -39.44
N GLU A 10 22.21 -13.85 -39.71
CA GLU A 10 23.34 -13.54 -38.83
C GLU A 10 23.67 -12.04 -38.75
N ALA A 11 23.41 -11.25 -39.79
CA ALA A 11 23.62 -9.81 -39.79
C ALA A 11 22.49 -9.04 -39.08
N LEU A 12 21.28 -9.59 -39.01
CA LEU A 12 20.13 -8.99 -38.33
C LEU A 12 20.09 -9.29 -36.81
N LEU A 13 20.67 -10.42 -36.40
CA LEU A 13 20.69 -10.83 -34.97
C LEU A 13 21.35 -9.81 -34.02
N PRO A 14 22.53 -9.22 -34.36
CA PRO A 14 23.15 -8.20 -33.51
C PRO A 14 22.34 -6.91 -33.45
N TYR A 15 21.66 -6.54 -34.54
CA TYR A 15 20.81 -5.35 -34.60
C TYR A 15 19.51 -5.53 -33.80
N GLU A 16 18.86 -6.69 -33.88
CA GLU A 16 17.71 -7.03 -33.09
C GLU A 16 18.06 -7.11 -31.58
N ILE A 17 19.18 -7.72 -31.21
CA ILE A 17 19.68 -7.79 -29.84
C ILE A 17 20.02 -6.38 -29.33
N ALA A 18 20.64 -5.52 -30.12
CA ALA A 18 20.91 -4.14 -29.75
C ALA A 18 19.63 -3.31 -29.61
N MET A 19 18.67 -3.49 -30.52
CA MET A 19 17.34 -2.87 -30.43
C MET A 19 16.54 -3.39 -29.22
N MET A 20 16.61 -4.68 -28.90
CA MET A 20 16.01 -5.23 -27.68
C MET A 20 16.69 -4.67 -26.42
N LYS A 21 18.02 -4.61 -26.37
CA LYS A 21 18.77 -3.97 -25.27
C LYS A 21 18.44 -2.49 -25.09
N ALA A 22 18.33 -1.73 -26.18
CA ALA A 22 17.94 -0.32 -26.16
C ALA A 22 16.46 -0.15 -25.70
N ARG A 23 15.54 -1.00 -26.15
CA ARG A 23 14.15 -1.03 -25.68
C ARG A 23 14.04 -1.38 -24.20
N HIS A 24 14.83 -2.32 -23.72
CA HIS A 24 14.87 -2.70 -22.31
C HIS A 24 15.41 -1.57 -21.40
N SER A 25 16.40 -0.79 -21.92
CA SER A 25 16.95 0.37 -21.20
C SER A 25 15.93 1.49 -20.95
N HIS A 26 14.89 1.62 -21.79
CA HIS A 26 13.89 2.70 -21.65
C HIS A 26 12.68 2.34 -20.79
N SER A 27 12.44 1.05 -20.51
CA SER A 27 11.27 0.64 -19.71
C SER A 27 11.41 1.00 -18.23
N TYR A 28 12.62 0.84 -17.65
CA TYR A 28 12.88 1.16 -16.26
C TYR A 28 12.58 2.63 -15.90
N PRO A 29 13.17 3.65 -16.58
CA PRO A 29 12.92 5.05 -16.21
C PRO A 29 11.47 5.46 -16.44
N LEU A 30 10.80 4.95 -17.48
CA LEU A 30 9.39 5.25 -17.71
C LEU A 30 8.48 4.66 -16.64
N LEU A 31 8.69 3.41 -16.23
CA LEU A 31 7.90 2.78 -15.17
C LEU A 31 8.18 3.41 -13.81
N SER A 32 9.43 3.77 -13.53
CA SER A 32 9.81 4.53 -12.34
C SER A 32 9.10 5.89 -12.29
N ALA A 33 9.07 6.61 -13.41
CA ALA A 33 8.36 7.87 -13.51
C ALA A 33 6.83 7.70 -13.40
N LEU A 34 6.24 6.65 -13.98
CA LEU A 34 4.82 6.33 -13.81
C LEU A 34 4.48 6.06 -12.34
N LEU A 35 5.30 5.28 -11.63
CA LEU A 35 5.14 5.06 -10.19
C LEU A 35 5.27 6.38 -9.42
N PHE A 36 6.27 7.20 -9.72
CA PHE A 36 6.46 8.50 -9.09
C PHE A 36 5.21 9.37 -9.22
N PHE A 37 4.72 9.60 -10.45
CA PHE A 37 3.57 10.48 -10.68
C PHE A 37 2.24 9.88 -10.21
N PHE A 38 2.08 8.56 -10.19
CA PHE A 38 0.94 7.92 -9.54
C PHE A 38 0.88 8.27 -8.05
N PHE A 39 2.01 8.13 -7.36
CA PHE A 39 2.10 8.45 -5.93
C PHE A 39 2.03 9.96 -5.64
N VAL A 40 2.52 10.82 -6.55
CA VAL A 40 2.30 12.27 -6.46
C VAL A 40 0.80 12.56 -6.53
N THR A 41 0.06 11.98 -7.48
CA THR A 41 -1.39 12.15 -7.58
C THR A 41 -2.10 11.71 -6.30
N TRP A 42 -1.75 10.53 -5.80
CA TRP A 42 -2.37 9.97 -4.59
C TRP A 42 -2.04 10.79 -3.34
N SER A 43 -0.78 11.12 -3.13
CA SER A 43 -0.34 11.88 -1.97
C SER A 43 -0.89 13.31 -1.97
N SER A 44 -0.88 14.01 -3.11
CA SER A 44 -1.44 15.36 -3.20
C SER A 44 -2.92 15.41 -2.84
N SER A 45 -3.71 14.41 -3.26
CA SER A 45 -5.15 14.38 -2.99
C SER A 45 -5.52 13.70 -1.67
N GLY A 46 -4.68 12.80 -1.15
CA GLY A 46 -5.03 11.89 -0.06
C GLY A 46 -4.26 12.09 1.24
N SER A 47 -3.05 12.66 1.24
CA SER A 47 -2.24 12.76 2.46
C SER A 47 -2.85 13.65 3.55
N LEU A 48 -3.59 14.69 3.18
CA LEU A 48 -4.33 15.57 4.08
C LEU A 48 -5.85 15.32 4.04
N LEU A 49 -6.31 14.16 3.58
CA LEU A 49 -7.74 13.88 3.41
C LEU A 49 -8.54 14.09 4.70
N SER A 50 -8.07 13.58 5.83
CA SER A 50 -8.78 13.75 7.12
C SER A 50 -8.79 15.20 7.59
N ILE A 51 -7.73 15.97 7.37
CA ILE A 51 -7.68 17.41 7.64
C ILE A 51 -8.69 18.14 6.75
N TRP A 52 -8.74 17.81 5.46
CA TRP A 52 -9.68 18.41 4.51
C TRP A 52 -11.14 18.12 4.88
N LEU A 53 -11.45 16.86 5.24
CA LEU A 53 -12.79 16.49 5.70
C LEU A 53 -13.20 17.27 6.96
N HIS A 54 -12.24 17.48 7.88
CA HIS A 54 -12.50 18.19 9.13
C HIS A 54 -12.57 19.72 8.93
N GLN A 55 -11.58 20.33 8.27
CA GLN A 55 -11.46 21.79 8.19
C GLN A 55 -12.32 22.42 7.10
N GLU A 56 -12.43 21.75 5.91
CA GLU A 56 -13.11 22.34 4.75
C GLU A 56 -14.55 21.82 4.56
N VAL A 57 -14.76 20.53 4.83
CA VAL A 57 -16.10 19.95 4.73
C VAL A 57 -16.86 20.10 6.03
N GLY A 58 -16.15 20.22 7.18
CA GLY A 58 -16.74 20.43 8.50
C GLY A 58 -17.25 19.16 9.15
N LEU A 59 -16.69 17.98 8.78
CA LEU A 59 -17.12 16.71 9.33
C LEU A 59 -16.50 16.43 10.69
N LYS A 60 -17.25 15.72 11.51
CA LYS A 60 -16.76 15.16 12.76
C LYS A 60 -15.95 13.89 12.54
N ALA A 61 -15.25 13.45 13.57
CA ALA A 61 -14.39 12.27 13.50
C ALA A 61 -15.18 10.98 13.22
N GLY A 62 -16.42 10.85 13.74
CA GLY A 62 -17.30 9.72 13.49
C GLY A 62 -17.70 9.63 12.01
N ASP A 63 -18.14 10.75 11.42
CA ASP A 63 -18.49 10.83 10.00
C ASP A 63 -17.28 10.50 9.11
N THR A 64 -16.12 11.02 9.47
CA THR A 64 -14.85 10.70 8.81
C THR A 64 -14.54 9.21 8.89
N GLY A 65 -14.79 8.57 10.04
CA GLY A 65 -14.68 7.13 10.23
C GLY A 65 -15.57 6.33 9.28
N ILE A 66 -16.82 6.77 9.04
CA ILE A 66 -17.74 6.13 8.08
C ILE A 66 -17.16 6.21 6.66
N ILE A 67 -16.61 7.36 6.27
CA ILE A 67 -15.98 7.54 4.96
C ILE A 67 -14.83 6.54 4.78
N PHE A 68 -13.95 6.41 5.77
CA PHE A 68 -12.84 5.47 5.71
C PHE A 68 -13.29 4.00 5.72
N ALA A 69 -14.42 3.68 6.36
CA ALA A 69 -15.01 2.34 6.27
C ALA A 69 -15.46 2.01 4.84
N VAL A 70 -16.22 2.91 4.21
CA VAL A 70 -16.67 2.74 2.82
C VAL A 70 -15.49 2.66 1.86
N LEU A 71 -14.46 3.49 2.07
CA LEU A 71 -13.21 3.45 1.31
C LEU A 71 -12.52 2.08 1.42
N SER A 72 -12.46 1.52 2.63
CA SER A 72 -11.82 0.21 2.89
C SER A 72 -12.57 -0.93 2.21
N VAL A 73 -13.90 -0.92 2.24
CA VAL A 73 -14.74 -1.90 1.50
C VAL A 73 -14.52 -1.77 0.00
N SER A 74 -14.56 -0.54 -0.52
CA SER A 74 -14.37 -0.27 -1.94
C SER A 74 -12.97 -0.68 -2.41
N ALA A 75 -11.94 -0.43 -1.59
CA ALA A 75 -10.56 -0.85 -1.85
C ALA A 75 -10.44 -2.37 -1.96
N LEU A 76 -11.08 -3.12 -1.04
CA LEU A 76 -11.10 -4.58 -1.07
C LEU A 76 -11.73 -5.11 -2.35
N CYS A 77 -12.91 -4.60 -2.71
CA CYS A 77 -13.60 -4.98 -3.95
C CYS A 77 -12.75 -4.65 -5.19
N ALA A 78 -12.17 -3.45 -5.23
CA ALA A 78 -11.33 -3.00 -6.33
C ALA A 78 -10.09 -3.89 -6.53
N GLN A 79 -9.38 -4.23 -5.46
CA GLN A 79 -8.19 -5.09 -5.50
C GLN A 79 -8.50 -6.48 -6.07
N VAL A 80 -9.61 -7.09 -5.62
CA VAL A 80 -10.04 -8.40 -6.11
C VAL A 80 -10.42 -8.33 -7.60
N CYS A 81 -11.26 -7.37 -7.98
CA CYS A 81 -11.70 -7.20 -9.37
C CYS A 81 -10.53 -6.92 -10.32
N TYR A 82 -9.63 -6.01 -9.93
CA TYR A 82 -8.48 -5.66 -10.76
C TYR A 82 -7.47 -6.80 -10.88
N GLY A 83 -7.29 -7.60 -9.83
CA GLY A 83 -6.46 -8.81 -9.89
C GLY A 83 -6.94 -9.76 -10.99
N PHE A 84 -8.23 -10.09 -11.01
CA PHE A 84 -8.82 -10.95 -12.06
C PHE A 84 -8.71 -10.35 -13.47
N ILE A 85 -8.95 -9.04 -13.60
CA ILE A 85 -8.86 -8.35 -14.91
C ILE A 85 -7.40 -8.33 -15.37
N GLN A 86 -6.46 -8.00 -14.49
CA GLN A 86 -5.05 -7.92 -14.81
C GLN A 86 -4.46 -9.27 -15.23
N ASP A 87 -4.89 -10.36 -14.61
CA ASP A 87 -4.46 -11.71 -14.99
C ASP A 87 -4.92 -12.10 -16.40
N LYS A 88 -6.12 -11.67 -16.80
CA LYS A 88 -6.63 -11.88 -18.18
C LYS A 88 -5.95 -10.97 -19.20
N LEU A 89 -5.61 -9.73 -18.81
CA LEU A 89 -5.01 -8.75 -19.72
C LEU A 89 -3.50 -8.95 -19.90
N GLY A 90 -2.81 -9.54 -18.95
CA GLY A 90 -1.36 -9.70 -18.96
C GLY A 90 -0.62 -8.36 -19.05
N LEU A 91 0.14 -8.15 -20.14
CA LEU A 91 0.87 -6.91 -20.41
C LEU A 91 0.08 -5.88 -21.27
N ARG A 92 -1.22 -6.12 -21.50
CA ARG A 92 -2.06 -5.15 -22.20
C ARG A 92 -2.34 -3.94 -21.30
N LYS A 93 -2.28 -2.75 -21.86
CA LYS A 93 -2.36 -1.48 -21.12
C LYS A 93 -3.79 -0.98 -20.86
N HIS A 94 -4.85 -1.76 -21.17
CA HIS A 94 -6.24 -1.28 -21.07
C HIS A 94 -6.57 -0.76 -19.65
N LEU A 95 -6.14 -1.52 -18.64
CA LEU A 95 -6.39 -1.13 -17.25
C LEU A 95 -5.55 0.08 -16.82
N LEU A 96 -4.33 0.26 -17.38
CA LEU A 96 -3.53 1.46 -17.15
C LEU A 96 -4.13 2.70 -17.81
N TRP A 97 -4.76 2.56 -19.00
CA TRP A 97 -5.49 3.67 -19.63
C TRP A 97 -6.70 4.09 -18.82
N TYR A 98 -7.48 3.13 -18.32
CA TYR A 98 -8.58 3.40 -17.41
C TYR A 98 -8.08 4.12 -16.15
N LEU A 99 -7.02 3.61 -15.53
CA LEU A 99 -6.39 4.23 -14.35
C LEU A 99 -5.93 5.66 -14.64
N THR A 100 -5.32 5.89 -15.81
CA THR A 100 -4.92 7.25 -16.24
C THR A 100 -6.09 8.21 -16.29
N ALA A 101 -7.22 7.79 -16.83
CA ALA A 101 -8.43 8.62 -16.85
C ALA A 101 -8.89 8.97 -15.43
N MET A 102 -8.89 7.98 -14.51
CA MET A 102 -9.22 8.20 -13.11
C MET A 102 -8.24 9.18 -12.42
N LEU A 103 -6.92 9.07 -12.69
CA LEU A 103 -5.92 9.99 -12.14
C LEU A 103 -6.14 11.44 -12.62
N ILE A 104 -6.45 11.64 -13.90
CA ILE A 104 -6.74 12.97 -14.45
C ILE A 104 -8.01 13.55 -13.83
N LEU A 105 -9.00 12.70 -13.59
CA LEU A 105 -10.27 13.10 -12.98
C LEU A 105 -10.18 13.30 -11.46
N SER A 106 -9.02 13.07 -10.82
CA SER A 106 -8.90 13.16 -9.36
C SER A 106 -9.33 14.52 -8.82
N GLY A 107 -8.91 15.64 -9.42
CA GLY A 107 -9.32 16.97 -8.97
C GLY A 107 -10.83 17.18 -9.01
N PRO A 108 -11.48 17.08 -10.19
CA PRO A 108 -12.93 17.18 -10.28
C PRO A 108 -13.68 16.20 -9.38
N ALA A 109 -13.19 14.97 -9.23
CA ALA A 109 -13.82 13.97 -8.38
C ALA A 109 -13.75 14.34 -6.89
N TYR A 110 -12.63 14.87 -6.39
CA TYR A 110 -12.55 15.34 -5.00
C TYR A 110 -13.43 16.57 -4.75
N LEU A 111 -13.55 17.48 -5.72
CA LEU A 111 -14.49 18.61 -5.63
C LEU A 111 -15.94 18.13 -5.58
N LEU A 112 -16.32 17.20 -6.45
CA LEU A 112 -17.64 16.56 -6.43
C LEU A 112 -17.87 15.78 -5.13
N PHE A 113 -16.88 15.07 -4.65
CA PHE A 113 -16.92 14.35 -3.36
C PHE A 113 -17.26 15.30 -2.22
N GLY A 114 -16.55 16.43 -2.09
CA GLY A 114 -16.86 17.45 -1.08
C GLY A 114 -18.25 18.07 -1.22
N PHE A 115 -18.70 18.31 -2.45
CA PHE A 115 -20.06 18.79 -2.70
C PHE A 115 -21.13 17.78 -2.27
N LEU A 116 -20.95 16.50 -2.62
CA LEU A 116 -21.89 15.44 -2.26
C LEU A 116 -21.94 15.20 -0.75
N LEU A 117 -20.80 15.28 -0.05
CA LEU A 117 -20.74 15.16 1.41
C LEU A 117 -21.56 16.26 2.12
N LYS A 118 -21.58 17.48 1.57
CA LYS A 118 -22.41 18.59 2.09
C LYS A 118 -23.90 18.37 1.88
N ILE A 119 -24.31 17.62 0.86
CA ILE A 119 -25.72 17.25 0.61
C ILE A 119 -26.12 16.07 1.51
N ASN A 120 -25.34 15.00 1.47
CA ASN A 120 -25.61 13.79 2.24
C ASN A 120 -24.32 13.01 2.45
N ILE A 121 -23.99 12.74 3.72
CA ILE A 121 -22.74 12.06 4.10
C ILE A 121 -22.63 10.67 3.45
N LEU A 122 -23.73 9.90 3.44
CA LEU A 122 -23.71 8.55 2.86
C LEU A 122 -23.49 8.59 1.35
N LEU A 123 -24.16 9.49 0.64
CA LEU A 123 -23.99 9.66 -0.81
C LEU A 123 -22.56 10.06 -1.16
N GLY A 124 -22.02 11.05 -0.43
CA GLY A 124 -20.63 11.47 -0.59
C GLY A 124 -19.66 10.34 -0.27
N SER A 125 -19.85 9.63 0.86
CA SER A 125 -18.98 8.51 1.27
C SER A 125 -18.94 7.39 0.23
N VAL A 126 -20.08 7.02 -0.33
CA VAL A 126 -20.16 5.98 -1.38
C VAL A 126 -19.43 6.44 -2.64
N PHE A 127 -19.69 7.67 -3.12
CA PHE A 127 -18.99 8.21 -4.28
C PHE A 127 -17.48 8.30 -4.07
N GLY A 128 -17.05 8.97 -2.98
CA GLY A 128 -15.62 9.15 -2.66
C GLY A 128 -14.92 7.82 -2.37
N GLY A 129 -15.57 6.92 -1.61
CA GLY A 129 -15.04 5.60 -1.31
C GLY A 129 -14.83 4.75 -2.56
N ILE A 130 -15.80 4.73 -3.49
CA ILE A 130 -15.67 4.02 -4.77
C ILE A 130 -14.56 4.66 -5.62
N PHE A 131 -14.58 5.99 -5.77
CA PHE A 131 -13.57 6.68 -6.58
C PHE A 131 -12.15 6.46 -6.06
N ILE A 132 -11.92 6.69 -4.76
CA ILE A 132 -10.60 6.54 -4.12
C ILE A 132 -10.19 5.06 -4.11
N GLY A 133 -11.11 4.14 -3.80
CA GLY A 133 -10.88 2.70 -3.80
C GLY A 133 -10.45 2.17 -5.15
N LEU A 134 -11.14 2.55 -6.23
CA LEU A 134 -10.79 2.15 -7.60
C LEU A 134 -9.51 2.83 -8.10
N THR A 135 -9.36 4.13 -7.86
CA THR A 135 -8.25 4.90 -8.43
C THR A 135 -6.93 4.59 -7.74
N PHE A 136 -6.89 4.65 -6.41
CA PHE A 136 -5.64 4.58 -5.67
C PHE A 136 -5.40 3.20 -5.06
N ASN A 137 -6.31 2.69 -4.23
CA ASN A 137 -6.09 1.43 -3.51
C ASN A 137 -6.11 0.19 -4.43
N GLY A 138 -6.99 0.16 -5.42
CA GLY A 138 -6.97 -0.86 -6.46
C GLY A 138 -5.92 -0.57 -7.52
N GLY A 139 -5.79 0.71 -7.93
CA GLY A 139 -4.91 1.15 -8.99
C GLY A 139 -3.42 0.90 -8.72
N ILE A 140 -2.98 1.01 -7.46
CA ILE A 140 -1.59 0.69 -7.10
C ILE A 140 -1.25 -0.77 -7.42
N GLY A 141 -2.13 -1.71 -7.09
CA GLY A 141 -1.94 -3.12 -7.39
C GLY A 141 -1.81 -3.40 -8.89
N VAL A 142 -2.58 -2.68 -9.72
CA VAL A 142 -2.48 -2.75 -11.19
C VAL A 142 -1.13 -2.26 -11.67
N LEU A 143 -0.69 -1.10 -11.23
CA LEU A 143 0.57 -0.49 -11.67
C LEU A 143 1.78 -1.30 -11.19
N GLU A 144 1.78 -1.76 -9.95
CA GLU A 144 2.84 -2.58 -9.38
C GLU A 144 2.94 -3.93 -10.08
N SER A 145 1.82 -4.62 -10.26
CA SER A 145 1.76 -5.91 -10.95
C SER A 145 2.23 -5.80 -12.42
N TYR A 146 1.82 -4.73 -13.11
CA TYR A 146 2.30 -4.46 -14.47
C TYR A 146 3.80 -4.20 -14.49
N THR A 147 4.29 -3.34 -13.60
CA THR A 147 5.71 -2.99 -13.49
C THR A 147 6.57 -4.21 -13.16
N GLU A 148 6.11 -5.08 -12.27
CA GLU A 148 6.79 -6.30 -11.88
C GLU A 148 6.91 -7.29 -13.04
N ARG A 149 5.84 -7.47 -13.83
CA ARG A 149 5.86 -8.32 -15.04
C ARG A 149 6.85 -7.78 -16.08
N VAL A 150 6.88 -6.46 -16.30
CA VAL A 150 7.86 -5.82 -17.20
C VAL A 150 9.26 -5.90 -16.62
N ALA A 151 9.46 -5.74 -15.33
CA ALA A 151 10.75 -5.85 -14.66
C ALA A 151 11.38 -7.24 -14.87
N ARG A 152 10.60 -8.31 -14.72
CA ARG A 152 11.04 -9.68 -15.03
C ARG A 152 11.44 -9.85 -16.49
N GLN A 153 10.62 -9.32 -17.42
CA GLN A 153 10.90 -9.40 -18.86
C GLN A 153 12.14 -8.59 -19.24
N SER A 154 12.34 -7.42 -18.63
CA SER A 154 13.40 -6.46 -18.96
C SER A 154 14.63 -6.59 -18.06
N GLN A 155 14.66 -7.59 -17.17
CA GLN A 155 15.81 -7.93 -16.30
C GLN A 155 16.27 -6.78 -15.39
N PHE A 156 15.32 -5.98 -14.84
CA PHE A 156 15.62 -5.01 -13.79
C PHE A 156 14.87 -5.35 -12.49
N GLU A 157 15.36 -4.86 -11.37
CA GLU A 157 14.76 -5.10 -10.06
C GLU A 157 13.52 -4.22 -9.86
N PHE A 158 12.36 -4.85 -9.65
CA PHE A 158 11.09 -4.16 -9.35
C PHE A 158 11.23 -3.16 -8.20
N GLY A 159 11.92 -3.53 -7.13
CA GLY A 159 12.09 -2.69 -5.94
C GLY A 159 12.74 -1.34 -6.25
N LYS A 160 13.69 -1.28 -7.20
CA LYS A 160 14.32 -0.03 -7.65
C LYS A 160 13.33 0.90 -8.34
N ALA A 161 12.40 0.35 -9.15
CA ALA A 161 11.35 1.14 -9.76
C ALA A 161 10.29 1.58 -8.72
N ARG A 162 9.91 0.68 -7.79
CA ARG A 162 8.92 0.93 -6.76
C ARG A 162 9.34 2.03 -5.77
N MET A 163 10.63 2.15 -5.50
CA MET A 163 11.19 3.20 -4.63
C MET A 163 10.84 4.61 -5.12
N TRP A 164 10.75 4.84 -6.44
CA TRP A 164 10.33 6.13 -7.01
C TRP A 164 8.89 6.50 -6.62
N GLY A 165 8.03 5.53 -6.39
CA GLY A 165 6.69 5.78 -5.83
C GLY A 165 6.75 6.38 -4.43
N SER A 166 7.55 5.80 -3.52
CA SER A 166 7.73 6.36 -2.18
C SER A 166 8.32 7.77 -2.22
N LEU A 167 9.27 8.03 -3.13
CA LEU A 167 9.82 9.37 -3.33
C LEU A 167 8.74 10.34 -3.84
N GLY A 168 7.87 9.91 -4.78
CA GLY A 168 6.73 10.70 -5.26
C GLY A 168 5.76 11.08 -4.14
N TRP A 169 5.45 10.12 -3.26
CA TRP A 169 4.65 10.38 -2.06
C TRP A 169 5.31 11.41 -1.15
N ALA A 170 6.58 11.23 -0.81
CA ALA A 170 7.31 12.11 0.08
C ALA A 170 7.40 13.56 -0.46
N VAL A 171 7.71 13.71 -1.75
CA VAL A 171 7.76 15.04 -2.40
C VAL A 171 6.39 15.71 -2.39
N ALA A 172 5.34 14.99 -2.74
CA ALA A 172 4.00 15.57 -2.81
C ALA A 172 3.48 16.00 -1.43
N THR A 173 3.63 15.13 -0.42
CA THR A 173 3.14 15.45 0.93
C THR A 173 3.94 16.59 1.57
N PHE A 174 5.22 16.76 1.23
CA PHE A 174 6.02 17.90 1.71
C PHE A 174 5.39 19.25 1.35
N PHE A 175 4.91 19.38 0.12
CA PHE A 175 4.25 20.61 -0.35
C PHE A 175 2.76 20.64 -0.05
N ALA A 176 2.13 19.49 0.23
CA ALA A 176 0.67 19.39 0.37
C ALA A 176 0.11 20.30 1.48
N GLY A 177 0.78 20.37 2.64
CA GLY A 177 0.36 21.24 3.75
C GLY A 177 0.47 22.72 3.41
N LEU A 178 1.52 23.13 2.69
CA LEU A 178 1.68 24.52 2.24
C LEU A 178 0.62 24.92 1.21
N LEU A 179 0.39 24.07 0.21
CA LEU A 179 -0.64 24.30 -0.82
C LEU A 179 -2.03 24.33 -0.20
N PHE A 180 -2.29 23.45 0.77
CA PHE A 180 -3.56 23.38 1.50
C PHE A 180 -3.86 24.71 2.22
N ASN A 181 -2.85 25.34 2.82
CA ASN A 181 -3.00 26.62 3.51
C ASN A 181 -3.27 27.80 2.57
N ILE A 182 -2.91 27.70 1.29
CA ILE A 182 -3.24 28.70 0.26
C ILE A 182 -4.68 28.49 -0.23
N ASP A 183 -4.95 27.30 -0.77
CA ASP A 183 -6.27 26.82 -1.16
C ASP A 183 -6.21 25.28 -1.27
N PRO A 184 -7.03 24.52 -0.51
CA PRO A 184 -7.06 23.06 -0.57
C PRO A 184 -7.26 22.50 -1.99
N LYS A 185 -7.92 23.26 -2.87
CA LYS A 185 -8.16 22.87 -4.27
C LYS A 185 -6.86 22.77 -5.08
N LEU A 186 -5.79 23.49 -4.66
CA LEU A 186 -4.47 23.39 -5.31
C LEU A 186 -3.91 21.95 -5.22
N ASN A 187 -4.11 21.27 -4.11
CA ASN A 187 -3.71 19.87 -3.97
C ASN A 187 -4.42 18.97 -4.98
N PHE A 188 -5.71 19.19 -5.20
CA PHE A 188 -6.50 18.46 -6.19
C PHE A 188 -6.11 18.83 -7.64
N ALA A 189 -5.75 20.09 -7.90
CA ALA A 189 -5.22 20.51 -9.19
C ALA A 189 -3.86 19.84 -9.48
N VAL A 190 -2.95 19.81 -8.51
CA VAL A 190 -1.67 19.09 -8.63
C VAL A 190 -1.88 17.62 -8.91
N ALA A 191 -2.86 16.98 -8.25
CA ALA A 191 -3.22 15.58 -8.50
C ALA A 191 -3.62 15.37 -9.96
N SER A 192 -4.54 16.19 -10.51
CA SER A 192 -4.96 16.08 -11.91
C SER A 192 -3.82 16.39 -12.90
N CYS A 193 -3.00 17.41 -12.63
CA CYS A 193 -1.83 17.72 -13.46
C CYS A 193 -0.82 16.55 -13.47
N SER A 194 -0.59 15.92 -12.34
CA SER A 194 0.24 14.71 -12.25
C SER A 194 -0.36 13.56 -13.06
N GLY A 195 -1.69 13.42 -13.07
CA GLY A 195 -2.40 12.48 -13.93
C GLY A 195 -2.18 12.75 -15.44
N LEU A 196 -2.11 14.02 -15.85
CA LEU A 196 -1.77 14.38 -17.24
C LEU A 196 -0.32 14.02 -17.58
N VAL A 197 0.62 14.21 -16.64
CA VAL A 197 2.02 13.77 -16.84
C VAL A 197 2.07 12.24 -16.93
N PHE A 198 1.31 11.52 -16.10
CA PHE A 198 1.18 10.07 -16.19
C PHE A 198 0.66 9.62 -17.57
N LEU A 199 -0.34 10.32 -18.13
CA LEU A 199 -0.82 10.10 -19.49
C LEU A 199 0.31 10.19 -20.52
N LEU A 200 1.08 11.28 -20.49
CA LEU A 200 2.20 11.51 -21.43
C LEU A 200 3.28 10.43 -21.32
N LEU A 201 3.58 9.98 -20.11
CA LEU A 201 4.54 8.89 -19.88
C LEU A 201 4.00 7.55 -20.38
N LEU A 202 2.71 7.24 -20.16
CA LEU A 202 2.08 6.01 -20.61
C LEU A 202 2.03 5.89 -22.14
N THR A 203 1.83 7.01 -22.86
CA THR A 203 1.88 7.02 -24.33
C THR A 203 3.26 6.64 -24.88
N ARG A 204 4.31 7.03 -24.16
CA ARG A 204 5.71 6.72 -24.55
C ARG A 204 6.15 5.32 -24.16
N LEU A 205 5.50 4.69 -23.20
CA LEU A 205 5.82 3.33 -22.77
C LEU A 205 5.50 2.34 -23.88
N ARG A 206 6.49 1.67 -24.44
CA ARG A 206 6.35 0.61 -25.44
C ARG A 206 6.93 -0.68 -24.89
N VAL A 207 6.05 -1.61 -24.51
CA VAL A 207 6.44 -2.95 -24.04
C VAL A 207 6.10 -3.94 -25.15
N SER A 208 7.06 -4.79 -25.53
CA SER A 208 6.82 -5.85 -26.50
C SER A 208 6.07 -6.99 -25.83
N SER A 209 4.91 -7.35 -26.36
CA SER A 209 4.17 -8.54 -25.94
C SER A 209 4.79 -9.76 -26.62
N ALA A 210 5.86 -10.31 -26.06
CA ALA A 210 6.39 -11.58 -26.52
C ALA A 210 5.46 -12.72 -26.07
N PRO A 211 4.91 -13.54 -26.99
CA PRO A 211 3.92 -14.57 -26.65
C PRO A 211 4.44 -15.68 -25.72
N HIS A 212 5.73 -15.94 -25.68
CA HIS A 212 6.32 -17.08 -24.95
C HIS A 212 6.58 -16.83 -23.47
N ALA A 213 6.82 -15.57 -23.03
CA ALA A 213 7.05 -15.26 -21.61
C ALA A 213 5.78 -15.45 -20.74
N MET A 214 4.61 -15.51 -21.34
CA MET A 214 3.34 -15.65 -20.63
C MET A 214 3.04 -17.09 -20.21
N GLN A 215 3.60 -18.10 -20.88
CA GLN A 215 3.39 -19.51 -20.53
C GLN A 215 4.30 -20.00 -19.40
N GLU A 216 5.51 -19.49 -19.26
CA GLU A 216 6.43 -19.89 -18.19
C GLU A 216 6.08 -19.24 -16.83
N ALA A 217 5.51 -18.03 -16.80
CA ALA A 217 5.04 -17.41 -15.58
C ALA A 217 3.80 -18.12 -14.96
N VAL A 218 3.08 -18.92 -15.75
CA VAL A 218 1.93 -19.75 -15.33
C VAL A 218 2.36 -21.13 -14.83
N ALA A 219 3.61 -21.53 -15.07
CA ALA A 219 4.14 -22.85 -14.66
C ALA A 219 4.50 -22.97 -13.16
N GLY A 220 4.50 -21.87 -12.40
CA GLY A 220 4.40 -21.94 -10.94
C GLY A 220 3.00 -22.46 -10.60
N GLY A 221 2.90 -23.72 -10.14
CA GLY A 221 1.67 -24.50 -9.97
C GLY A 221 0.46 -23.66 -9.58
N LYS A 222 -0.61 -23.74 -10.37
CA LYS A 222 -1.86 -23.01 -10.14
C LYS A 222 -2.36 -23.31 -8.73
N VAL A 223 -2.39 -22.29 -7.88
CA VAL A 223 -3.09 -22.37 -6.59
C VAL A 223 -4.57 -22.55 -6.89
N THR A 224 -5.13 -23.66 -6.44
CA THR A 224 -6.56 -23.94 -6.61
C THR A 224 -7.35 -23.27 -5.48
N LEU A 225 -8.63 -23.00 -5.73
CA LEU A 225 -9.53 -22.51 -4.68
C LEU A 225 -9.55 -23.48 -3.48
N HIS A 226 -9.41 -24.78 -3.75
CA HIS A 226 -9.32 -25.82 -2.72
C HIS A 226 -8.08 -25.62 -1.82
N ASP A 227 -6.92 -25.31 -2.40
CA ASP A 227 -5.70 -25.05 -1.64
C ASP A 227 -5.86 -23.80 -0.75
N ALA A 228 -6.52 -22.75 -1.26
CA ALA A 228 -6.81 -21.55 -0.49
C ALA A 228 -7.81 -21.83 0.66
N LEU A 229 -8.86 -22.61 0.42
CA LEU A 229 -9.82 -23.01 1.45
C LEU A 229 -9.20 -23.92 2.51
N ARG A 230 -8.24 -24.76 2.13
CA ARG A 230 -7.50 -25.60 3.07
C ARG A 230 -6.69 -24.77 4.09
N LEU A 231 -6.25 -23.55 3.76
CA LEU A 231 -5.62 -22.66 4.72
C LEU A 231 -6.52 -22.37 5.92
N LEU A 232 -7.82 -22.23 5.69
CA LEU A 232 -8.80 -21.93 6.74
C LEU A 232 -8.93 -23.05 7.79
N THR A 233 -8.50 -24.27 7.47
CA THR A 233 -8.52 -25.41 8.40
C THR A 233 -7.27 -25.46 9.29
N LEU A 234 -6.24 -24.65 9.01
CA LEU A 234 -4.97 -24.68 9.72
C LEU A 234 -4.98 -23.75 10.95
N PRO A 235 -4.79 -24.24 12.19
CA PRO A 235 -4.72 -23.39 13.37
C PRO A 235 -3.64 -22.32 13.30
N ARG A 236 -2.50 -22.61 12.65
CA ARG A 236 -1.40 -21.65 12.43
C ARG A 236 -1.79 -20.48 11.52
N PHE A 237 -2.74 -20.68 10.60
CA PHE A 237 -3.29 -19.58 9.80
C PHE A 237 -4.09 -18.62 10.68
N TRP A 238 -4.94 -19.13 11.55
CA TRP A 238 -5.72 -18.30 12.46
C TRP A 238 -4.87 -17.60 13.52
N ALA A 239 -3.77 -18.21 13.96
CA ALA A 239 -2.79 -17.53 14.82
C ALA A 239 -2.14 -16.33 14.11
N LEU A 240 -1.83 -16.47 12.81
CA LEU A 240 -1.34 -15.35 11.99
C LEU A 240 -2.42 -14.29 11.80
N VAL A 241 -3.65 -14.68 11.43
CA VAL A 241 -4.78 -13.74 11.29
C VAL A 241 -5.05 -12.98 12.58
N PHE A 242 -5.02 -13.64 13.73
CA PHE A 242 -5.19 -12.98 15.03
C PHE A 242 -4.12 -11.89 15.27
N PHE A 243 -2.86 -12.20 14.98
CA PHE A 243 -1.78 -11.20 15.04
C PHE A 243 -2.02 -10.05 14.05
N VAL A 244 -2.42 -10.35 12.82
CA VAL A 244 -2.69 -9.34 11.78
C VAL A 244 -3.87 -8.44 12.17
N VAL A 245 -4.93 -9.00 12.76
CA VAL A 245 -6.07 -8.21 13.29
C VAL A 245 -5.58 -7.13 14.26
N GLY A 246 -4.69 -7.48 15.18
CA GLY A 246 -4.11 -6.52 16.11
C GLY A 246 -3.23 -5.47 15.43
N THR A 247 -2.31 -5.91 14.58
CA THR A 247 -1.37 -4.97 13.94
C THR A 247 -2.05 -4.09 12.91
N CYS A 248 -3.11 -4.52 12.20
CA CYS A 248 -3.83 -3.69 11.23
C CYS A 248 -4.58 -2.50 11.85
N ILE A 249 -4.70 -2.44 13.19
CA ILE A 249 -5.21 -1.26 13.90
C ILE A 249 -4.37 -0.02 13.60
N TYR A 250 -3.08 -0.17 13.26
CA TYR A 250 -2.25 0.97 12.87
C TYR A 250 -2.84 1.77 11.71
N GLY A 251 -3.46 1.09 10.75
CA GLY A 251 -4.09 1.75 9.60
C GLY A 251 -5.26 2.64 10.03
N VAL A 252 -6.04 2.20 11.02
CA VAL A 252 -7.16 2.98 11.58
C VAL A 252 -6.65 4.19 12.38
N TYR A 253 -5.62 3.97 13.20
CA TYR A 253 -4.93 5.05 13.91
C TYR A 253 -4.39 6.13 12.96
N ASP A 254 -3.75 5.73 11.86
CA ASP A 254 -3.13 6.67 10.93
C ASP A 254 -4.15 7.46 10.08
N GLN A 255 -5.40 6.99 9.94
CA GLN A 255 -6.44 7.66 9.14
C GLN A 255 -6.74 9.08 9.63
N GLN A 256 -6.85 9.29 10.93
CA GLN A 256 -7.20 10.58 11.53
C GLN A 256 -6.06 11.20 12.36
N PHE A 257 -4.89 10.56 12.38
CA PHE A 257 -3.69 11.11 13.00
C PHE A 257 -3.33 12.52 12.48
N PRO A 258 -3.51 12.85 11.18
CA PRO A 258 -3.24 14.20 10.70
C PRO A 258 -4.04 15.29 11.44
N VAL A 259 -5.31 15.02 11.76
CA VAL A 259 -6.18 15.93 12.51
C VAL A 259 -5.66 16.10 13.95
N TYR A 260 -5.37 14.97 14.61
CA TYR A 260 -4.80 15.01 15.97
C TYR A 260 -3.46 15.75 16.02
N PHE A 261 -2.57 15.49 15.06
CA PHE A 261 -1.28 16.18 15.00
C PHE A 261 -1.44 17.68 14.74
N SER A 262 -2.31 18.06 13.80
CA SER A 262 -2.56 19.46 13.50
C SER A 262 -3.13 20.24 14.70
N SER A 263 -3.92 19.58 15.56
CA SER A 263 -4.48 20.19 16.77
C SER A 263 -3.46 20.48 17.87
N GLN A 264 -2.21 20.00 17.74
CA GLN A 264 -1.13 20.29 18.69
C GLN A 264 -0.44 21.64 18.47
N PHE A 265 -0.83 22.37 17.42
CA PHE A 265 -0.23 23.64 17.04
C PHE A 265 -1.16 24.81 17.36
N ALA A 266 -0.60 25.99 17.52
CA ALA A 266 -1.36 27.19 17.84
C ALA A 266 -2.33 27.59 16.73
N THR A 267 -2.00 27.29 15.48
CA THR A 267 -2.85 27.56 14.31
C THR A 267 -3.00 26.33 13.43
N PRO A 268 -4.16 26.12 12.81
CA PRO A 268 -4.36 25.04 11.85
C PRO A 268 -3.37 25.08 10.69
N GLN A 269 -3.00 26.28 10.23
CA GLN A 269 -2.07 26.48 9.12
C GLN A 269 -0.66 25.94 9.45
N GLU A 270 -0.18 26.21 10.66
CA GLU A 270 1.09 25.67 11.15
C GLU A 270 1.02 24.14 11.24
N GLY A 271 -0.06 23.61 11.83
CA GLY A 271 -0.27 22.18 11.97
C GLY A 271 -0.32 21.45 10.62
N ASN A 272 -1.01 22.01 9.63
CA ASN A 272 -1.11 21.43 8.28
C ASN A 272 0.26 21.40 7.58
N ALA A 273 1.03 22.49 7.64
CA ALA A 273 2.38 22.55 7.06
C ALA A 273 3.32 21.55 7.73
N MET A 274 3.34 21.54 9.08
CA MET A 274 4.20 20.66 9.86
C MET A 274 3.83 19.17 9.67
N TYR A 275 2.55 18.86 9.50
CA TYR A 275 2.15 17.50 9.14
C TYR A 275 2.70 17.07 7.78
N GLY A 276 2.65 17.94 6.77
CA GLY A 276 3.24 17.69 5.46
C GLY A 276 4.73 17.35 5.55
N TYR A 277 5.49 18.12 6.32
CA TYR A 277 6.92 17.87 6.55
C TYR A 277 7.19 16.58 7.32
N LEU A 278 6.44 16.35 8.40
CA LEU A 278 6.57 15.14 9.22
C LEU A 278 6.27 13.88 8.42
N ASN A 279 5.18 13.88 7.64
CA ASN A 279 4.79 12.74 6.82
C ASN A 279 5.79 12.48 5.69
N SER A 280 6.35 13.54 5.08
CA SER A 280 7.43 13.41 4.10
C SER A 280 8.67 12.77 4.72
N LEU A 281 9.11 13.25 5.88
CA LEU A 281 10.25 12.70 6.61
C LEU A 281 10.01 11.23 7.00
N GLN A 282 8.81 10.91 7.49
CA GLN A 282 8.44 9.53 7.85
C GLN A 282 8.57 8.58 6.65
N VAL A 283 8.01 8.95 5.49
CA VAL A 283 8.05 8.10 4.28
C VAL A 283 9.49 7.93 3.78
N PHE A 284 10.31 8.98 3.87
CA PHE A 284 11.73 8.89 3.53
C PHE A 284 12.48 7.95 4.46
N LEU A 285 12.26 8.05 5.77
CA LEU A 285 12.85 7.15 6.77
C LEU A 285 12.33 5.71 6.63
N GLU A 286 11.06 5.52 6.28
CA GLU A 286 10.47 4.21 6.00
C GLU A 286 11.15 3.53 4.80
N ALA A 287 11.43 4.28 3.73
CA ALA A 287 12.19 3.76 2.60
C ALA A 287 13.59 3.32 3.04
N ALA A 288 14.29 4.08 3.88
CA ALA A 288 15.55 3.66 4.48
C ALA A 288 15.40 2.43 5.38
N GLY A 289 14.34 2.37 6.17
CA GLY A 289 13.99 1.24 7.02
C GLY A 289 13.82 -0.07 6.25
N MET A 290 13.28 -0.02 5.02
CA MET A 290 13.15 -1.20 4.15
C MET A 290 14.50 -1.84 3.77
N PHE A 291 15.58 -1.08 3.72
CA PHE A 291 16.94 -1.64 3.52
C PHE A 291 17.48 -2.32 4.77
N CYS A 292 17.15 -1.81 5.96
CA CYS A 292 17.65 -2.33 7.23
C CYS A 292 16.82 -3.53 7.75
N ALA A 293 15.52 -3.55 7.45
CA ALA A 293 14.59 -4.55 7.97
C ALA A 293 14.97 -6.00 7.63
N PRO A 294 15.44 -6.36 6.40
CA PRO A 294 15.90 -7.72 6.11
C PRO A 294 17.06 -8.17 6.99
N TRP A 295 18.02 -7.29 7.24
CA TRP A 295 19.16 -7.59 8.11
C TRP A 295 18.69 -7.89 9.54
N LEU A 296 17.82 -7.05 10.09
CA LEU A 296 17.27 -7.24 11.43
C LEU A 296 16.47 -8.55 11.53
N VAL A 297 15.51 -8.76 10.60
CA VAL A 297 14.64 -9.95 10.59
C VAL A 297 15.44 -11.24 10.34
N ASN A 298 16.53 -11.18 9.56
CA ASN A 298 17.40 -12.33 9.37
C ASN A 298 18.14 -12.69 10.67
N ARG A 299 18.51 -11.69 11.46
CA ARG A 299 19.25 -11.89 12.72
C ARG A 299 18.36 -12.41 13.87
N ILE A 300 17.16 -11.82 14.04
CA ILE A 300 16.27 -12.17 15.16
C ILE A 300 15.27 -13.28 14.84
N GLY A 301 15.03 -13.56 13.55
CA GLY A 301 14.05 -14.52 13.06
C GLY A 301 12.67 -13.92 12.80
N ALA A 302 11.88 -14.55 11.91
CA ALA A 302 10.61 -14.02 11.43
C ALA A 302 9.57 -13.81 12.55
N LYS A 303 9.37 -14.79 13.45
CA LYS A 303 8.45 -14.69 14.58
C LYS A 303 8.81 -13.51 15.48
N LYS A 304 10.08 -13.41 15.89
CA LYS A 304 10.52 -12.31 16.76
C LYS A 304 10.40 -10.95 16.03
N GLY A 305 10.63 -10.93 14.71
CA GLY A 305 10.40 -9.74 13.89
C GLY A 305 8.96 -9.26 13.90
N LEU A 306 7.98 -10.17 13.76
CA LEU A 306 6.55 -9.85 13.89
C LEU A 306 6.22 -9.27 15.27
N ILE A 307 6.64 -9.96 16.34
CA ILE A 307 6.40 -9.49 17.72
C ILE A 307 7.05 -8.13 17.97
N PHE A 308 8.30 -7.93 17.52
CA PHE A 308 8.98 -6.64 17.62
C PHE A 308 8.18 -5.52 16.93
N ALA A 309 7.74 -5.74 15.69
CA ALA A 309 6.94 -4.77 14.96
C ALA A 309 5.63 -4.43 15.69
N GLY A 310 4.89 -5.45 16.17
CA GLY A 310 3.66 -5.25 16.93
C GLY A 310 3.87 -4.51 18.25
N MET A 311 5.00 -4.77 18.96
CA MET A 311 5.34 -4.05 20.18
C MET A 311 5.70 -2.58 19.92
N VAL A 312 6.44 -2.28 18.83
CA VAL A 312 6.73 -0.90 18.44
C VAL A 312 5.45 -0.16 18.06
N MET A 313 4.51 -0.81 17.33
CA MET A 313 3.18 -0.25 17.03
C MET A 313 2.40 0.08 18.30
N ALA A 314 2.32 -0.87 19.24
CA ALA A 314 1.64 -0.65 20.51
C ALA A 314 2.26 0.52 21.29
N MET A 315 3.59 0.54 21.41
CA MET A 315 4.33 1.63 22.06
C MET A 315 4.06 2.98 21.41
N ARG A 316 4.05 3.04 20.07
CA ARG A 316 3.75 4.28 19.32
C ARG A 316 2.36 4.83 19.66
N MET A 317 1.34 3.97 19.65
CA MET A 317 -0.04 4.38 19.94
C MET A 317 -0.22 4.77 21.40
N ILE A 318 0.33 3.99 22.34
CA ILE A 318 0.30 4.30 23.77
C ILE A 318 1.02 5.63 24.02
N ALA A 319 2.22 5.81 23.46
CA ALA A 319 2.97 7.05 23.63
C ALA A 319 2.21 8.24 23.05
N SER A 320 1.54 8.12 21.90
CA SER A 320 0.72 9.21 21.32
C SER A 320 -0.47 9.59 22.20
N GLY A 321 -0.97 8.69 23.06
CA GLY A 321 -2.01 9.01 24.04
C GLY A 321 -1.48 9.58 25.37
N LEU A 322 -0.17 9.45 25.65
CA LEU A 322 0.43 9.87 26.92
C LEU A 322 1.27 11.14 26.81
N VAL A 323 1.81 11.42 25.61
CA VAL A 323 2.68 12.60 25.42
C VAL A 323 1.89 13.76 24.84
N GLU A 324 2.31 14.97 25.18
CA GLU A 324 1.74 16.21 24.70
C GLU A 324 2.79 17.00 23.89
N GLY A 325 2.29 17.82 22.99
CA GLY A 325 3.09 18.75 22.21
C GLY A 325 3.65 18.15 20.91
N PRO A 326 3.87 19.03 19.92
CA PRO A 326 4.14 18.61 18.55
C PRO A 326 5.44 17.81 18.39
N LEU A 327 6.47 18.13 19.19
CA LEU A 327 7.78 17.47 19.09
C LEU A 327 7.69 16.00 19.52
N LEU A 328 7.11 15.72 20.70
CA LEU A 328 7.02 14.35 21.20
C LEU A 328 6.09 13.50 20.34
N ILE A 329 4.97 14.07 19.88
CA ILE A 329 4.06 13.37 18.95
C ILE A 329 4.72 13.12 17.59
N SER A 330 5.59 14.04 17.11
CA SER A 330 6.40 13.78 15.90
C SER A 330 7.32 12.58 16.07
N ILE A 331 8.00 12.46 17.22
CA ILE A 331 8.87 11.31 17.51
C ILE A 331 8.06 10.01 17.51
N THR A 332 6.87 10.00 18.12
CA THR A 332 6.01 8.80 18.10
C THR A 332 5.61 8.44 16.68
N LYS A 333 5.27 9.42 15.83
CA LYS A 333 4.91 9.18 14.43
C LYS A 333 6.07 8.57 13.63
N LEU A 334 7.31 9.01 13.86
CA LEU A 334 8.49 8.50 13.16
C LEU A 334 8.82 7.03 13.48
N LEU A 335 8.32 6.47 14.60
CA LEU A 335 8.44 5.04 14.89
C LEU A 335 7.77 4.16 13.82
N HIS A 336 6.83 4.70 13.06
CA HIS A 336 6.21 4.02 11.92
C HIS A 336 7.26 3.59 10.86
N ALA A 337 8.30 4.37 10.69
CA ALA A 337 9.40 4.05 9.77
C ALA A 337 10.22 2.80 10.18
N VAL A 338 10.08 2.34 11.43
CA VAL A 338 10.71 1.11 11.92
C VAL A 338 9.72 -0.05 11.88
N GLU A 339 8.51 0.15 12.40
CA GLU A 339 7.54 -0.93 12.59
C GLU A 339 7.05 -1.53 11.26
N LEU A 340 6.69 -0.68 10.29
CA LEU A 340 6.11 -1.14 9.03
C LEU A 340 7.10 -1.92 8.16
N PRO A 341 8.34 -1.45 7.91
CA PRO A 341 9.34 -2.23 7.20
C PRO A 341 9.62 -3.59 7.84
N VAL A 342 9.76 -3.62 9.17
CA VAL A 342 10.01 -4.88 9.89
C VAL A 342 8.81 -5.82 9.79
N LEU A 343 7.58 -5.30 9.93
CA LEU A 343 6.36 -6.08 9.79
C LEU A 343 6.27 -6.74 8.41
N LEU A 344 6.46 -5.96 7.34
CA LEU A 344 6.34 -6.46 5.96
C LEU A 344 7.39 -7.54 5.66
N VAL A 345 8.65 -7.31 6.01
CA VAL A 345 9.71 -8.32 5.79
C VAL A 345 9.46 -9.57 6.63
N ALA A 346 9.07 -9.39 7.90
CA ALA A 346 8.83 -10.49 8.82
C ALA A 346 7.63 -11.34 8.40
N ILE A 347 6.53 -10.74 7.90
CA ILE A 347 5.33 -11.49 7.49
C ILE A 347 5.60 -12.34 6.25
N PHE A 348 6.31 -11.82 5.25
CA PHE A 348 6.69 -12.60 4.08
C PHE A 348 7.62 -13.77 4.47
N LYS A 349 8.61 -13.51 5.32
CA LYS A 349 9.51 -14.54 5.79
C LYS A 349 8.81 -15.58 6.68
N TYR A 350 7.88 -15.15 7.55
CA TYR A 350 7.07 -16.05 8.37
C TYR A 350 6.21 -16.96 7.50
N ASN A 351 5.55 -16.38 6.49
CA ASN A 351 4.72 -17.14 5.54
C ASN A 351 5.54 -18.20 4.81
N SER A 352 6.73 -17.85 4.31
CA SER A 352 7.61 -18.77 3.58
C SER A 352 8.18 -19.90 4.44
N LEU A 353 8.27 -19.71 5.77
CA LEU A 353 8.78 -20.71 6.70
C LEU A 353 7.71 -21.62 7.29
N ASN A 354 6.45 -21.15 7.37
CA ASN A 354 5.37 -21.86 8.07
C ASN A 354 4.30 -22.41 7.13
N PHE A 355 4.29 -22.00 5.84
CA PHE A 355 3.30 -22.42 4.86
C PHE A 355 3.96 -22.80 3.54
N ASP A 356 3.21 -23.43 2.64
CA ASP A 356 3.69 -23.73 1.29
C ASP A 356 4.05 -22.45 0.55
N LYS A 357 5.27 -22.40 0.00
CA LYS A 357 5.80 -21.22 -0.71
C LYS A 357 4.91 -20.78 -1.88
N ARG A 358 4.18 -21.71 -2.51
CA ARG A 358 3.22 -21.44 -3.59
C ARG A 358 2.04 -20.58 -3.11
N LEU A 359 1.70 -20.66 -1.82
CA LEU A 359 0.60 -19.91 -1.21
C LEU A 359 1.03 -18.55 -0.65
N SER A 360 2.30 -18.16 -0.76
CA SER A 360 2.81 -16.92 -0.16
C SER A 360 2.05 -15.68 -0.59
N SER A 361 1.72 -15.54 -1.88
CA SER A 361 0.91 -14.43 -2.40
C SER A 361 -0.53 -14.47 -1.88
N THR A 362 -1.13 -15.66 -1.83
CA THR A 362 -2.49 -15.85 -1.30
C THR A 362 -2.55 -15.56 0.19
N LEU A 363 -1.54 -15.98 0.95
CA LEU A 363 -1.43 -15.67 2.39
C LEU A 363 -1.27 -14.18 2.65
N TYR A 364 -0.49 -13.48 1.84
CA TYR A 364 -0.38 -12.03 1.94
C TYR A 364 -1.70 -11.34 1.59
N LEU A 365 -2.33 -11.74 0.49
CA LEU A 365 -3.59 -11.14 0.05
C LEU A 365 -4.73 -11.41 1.04
N VAL A 366 -4.97 -12.68 1.39
CA VAL A 366 -6.09 -13.08 2.27
C VAL A 366 -5.76 -12.84 3.74
N GLY A 367 -4.58 -13.28 4.18
CA GLY A 367 -4.17 -13.21 5.58
C GLY A 367 -3.78 -11.81 6.04
N PHE A 368 -3.35 -10.90 5.15
CA PHE A 368 -2.95 -9.55 5.50
C PHE A 368 -3.84 -8.49 4.85
N ALA A 369 -3.84 -8.35 3.53
CA ALA A 369 -4.51 -7.24 2.86
C ALA A 369 -6.04 -7.27 3.01
N CYS A 370 -6.68 -8.42 2.81
CA CYS A 370 -8.14 -8.54 3.03
C CYS A 370 -8.49 -8.36 4.50
N THR A 371 -7.73 -8.97 5.42
CA THR A 371 -7.93 -8.81 6.87
C THR A 371 -7.81 -7.34 7.27
N SER A 372 -6.78 -6.64 6.77
CA SER A 372 -6.60 -5.20 7.04
C SER A 372 -7.79 -4.37 6.56
N SER A 373 -8.28 -4.61 5.34
CA SER A 373 -9.44 -3.88 4.81
C SER A 373 -10.73 -4.17 5.59
N VAL A 374 -10.96 -5.42 6.00
CA VAL A 374 -12.11 -5.81 6.82
C VAL A 374 -12.03 -5.13 8.19
N ILE A 375 -10.88 -5.20 8.85
CA ILE A 375 -10.67 -4.55 10.15
C ILE A 375 -10.87 -3.03 10.03
N ALA A 376 -10.29 -2.38 9.03
CA ALA A 376 -10.46 -0.96 8.81
C ALA A 376 -11.93 -0.58 8.57
N SER A 377 -12.68 -1.39 7.81
CA SER A 377 -14.11 -1.12 7.54
C SER A 377 -14.98 -1.15 8.80
N VAL A 378 -14.63 -1.98 9.78
CA VAL A 378 -15.37 -2.09 11.05
C VAL A 378 -14.84 -1.10 12.10
N LEU A 379 -13.52 -1.00 12.24
CA LEU A 379 -12.92 -0.21 13.30
C LEU A 379 -12.87 1.30 13.00
N SER A 380 -12.87 1.74 11.74
CA SER A 380 -12.79 3.18 11.44
C SER A 380 -13.97 3.97 11.97
N PRO A 381 -15.25 3.54 11.83
CA PRO A 381 -16.37 4.23 12.46
C PRO A 381 -16.31 4.20 13.99
N LEU A 382 -15.94 3.05 14.57
CA LEU A 382 -15.81 2.90 16.02
C LEU A 382 -14.72 3.81 16.58
N ALA A 383 -13.59 3.91 15.90
CA ALA A 383 -12.50 4.81 16.25
C ALA A 383 -12.95 6.28 16.15
N GLY A 384 -13.60 6.65 15.04
CA GLY A 384 -14.15 7.99 14.87
C GLY A 384 -15.11 8.40 15.98
N TYR A 385 -16.05 7.51 16.35
CA TYR A 385 -16.94 7.71 17.48
C TYR A 385 -16.19 7.83 18.81
N SER A 386 -15.15 7.00 19.00
CA SER A 386 -14.30 7.07 20.19
C SER A 386 -13.57 8.41 20.30
N TYR A 387 -13.04 8.93 19.18
CA TYR A 387 -12.39 10.25 19.14
C TYR A 387 -13.34 11.39 19.51
N GLU A 388 -14.60 11.33 19.10
CA GLU A 388 -15.60 12.33 19.48
C GLU A 388 -15.98 12.26 20.95
N LYS A 389 -16.11 11.06 21.51
CA LYS A 389 -16.63 10.85 22.85
C LYS A 389 -15.56 10.98 23.94
N TYR A 390 -14.37 10.45 23.67
CA TYR A 390 -13.29 10.35 24.67
C TYR A 390 -12.06 11.19 24.32
N GLY A 391 -11.99 11.73 23.07
CA GLY A 391 -10.81 12.40 22.57
C GLY A 391 -9.83 11.46 21.86
N PHE A 392 -8.87 12.05 21.17
CA PHE A 392 -7.85 11.29 20.43
C PHE A 392 -6.86 10.58 21.36
N ALA A 393 -6.40 11.25 22.42
CA ALA A 393 -5.35 10.72 23.31
C ALA A 393 -5.81 9.44 23.99
N GLU A 394 -6.98 9.44 24.63
CA GLU A 394 -7.56 8.28 25.31
C GLU A 394 -7.87 7.15 24.33
N SER A 395 -8.35 7.49 23.14
CA SER A 395 -8.64 6.50 22.11
C SER A 395 -7.36 5.84 21.59
N TYR A 396 -6.29 6.58 21.42
CA TYR A 396 -4.98 6.03 21.03
C TYR A 396 -4.37 5.17 22.11
N LEU A 397 -4.50 5.58 23.38
CA LEU A 397 -4.07 4.77 24.50
C LEU A 397 -4.82 3.43 24.52
N PHE A 398 -6.14 3.43 24.34
CA PHE A 398 -6.94 2.21 24.27
C PHE A 398 -6.53 1.32 23.10
N MET A 399 -6.38 1.88 21.89
CA MET A 399 -5.93 1.13 20.71
C MET A 399 -4.54 0.52 20.94
N GLY A 400 -3.62 1.30 21.52
CA GLY A 400 -2.27 0.82 21.81
C GLY A 400 -2.27 -0.32 22.84
N MET A 401 -3.06 -0.23 23.89
CA MET A 401 -3.23 -1.33 24.87
C MET A 401 -3.81 -2.59 24.20
N LEU A 402 -4.78 -2.43 23.29
CA LEU A 402 -5.35 -3.55 22.54
C LEU A 402 -4.30 -4.22 21.65
N VAL A 403 -3.52 -3.43 20.89
CA VAL A 403 -2.41 -3.95 20.06
C VAL A 403 -1.35 -4.64 20.91
N PHE A 404 -1.02 -4.06 22.07
CA PHE A 404 -0.09 -4.66 23.02
C PHE A 404 -0.57 -6.04 23.49
N GLY A 405 -1.84 -6.14 23.97
CA GLY A 405 -2.44 -7.38 24.44
C GLY A 405 -2.48 -8.46 23.36
N ILE A 406 -2.92 -8.09 22.12
CA ILE A 406 -2.95 -9.03 20.99
C ILE A 406 -1.53 -9.49 20.61
N THR A 407 -0.57 -8.57 20.60
CA THR A 407 0.83 -8.90 20.29
C THR A 407 1.44 -9.79 21.36
N PHE A 408 1.16 -9.52 22.63
CA PHE A 408 1.62 -10.34 23.75
C PHE A 408 1.05 -11.77 23.67
N ILE A 409 -0.24 -11.93 23.41
CA ILE A 409 -0.87 -13.24 23.22
C ILE A 409 -0.26 -13.95 21.99
N SER A 410 -0.05 -13.20 20.91
CA SER A 410 0.54 -13.74 19.67
C SER A 410 1.97 -14.27 19.87
N MET A 411 2.69 -13.78 20.89
CA MET A 411 4.01 -14.32 21.24
C MET A 411 3.94 -15.82 21.60
N PHE A 412 2.83 -16.29 22.14
CA PHE A 412 2.60 -17.69 22.49
C PHE A 412 1.92 -18.48 21.37
N LEU A 413 1.04 -17.84 20.57
CA LEU A 413 0.30 -18.50 19.52
C LEU A 413 1.12 -18.72 18.23
N LEU A 414 1.99 -17.76 17.88
CA LEU A 414 2.83 -17.88 16.69
C LEU A 414 3.92 -18.95 16.90
N ARG A 415 4.10 -19.83 15.93
CA ARG A 415 5.15 -20.86 15.97
C ARG A 415 6.48 -20.32 15.43
N SER A 416 7.59 -20.75 16.02
CA SER A 416 8.92 -20.54 15.44
C SER A 416 9.08 -21.56 14.31
N GLY A 417 9.10 -21.09 13.04
CA GLY A 417 9.20 -22.01 11.90
C GLY A 417 10.56 -22.69 11.83
N ASN A 418 10.55 -24.02 11.92
CA ASN A 418 11.56 -24.88 11.32
C ASN A 418 10.87 -25.68 10.24
N ALA A 419 11.07 -25.31 8.98
CA ALA A 419 10.45 -25.97 7.82
C ALA A 419 10.84 -27.46 7.66
N SER A 420 11.77 -27.96 8.47
CA SER A 420 12.29 -29.33 8.42
C SER A 420 11.66 -30.31 9.41
N ALA A 421 10.68 -29.91 10.22
CA ALA A 421 10.19 -30.77 11.31
C ALA A 421 8.67 -30.89 11.44
N ASP A 422 7.87 -30.59 10.42
CA ASP A 422 6.43 -30.78 10.52
C ASP A 422 6.00 -32.03 9.71
N PRO A 423 5.60 -33.16 10.39
CA PRO A 423 5.12 -34.39 9.72
C PRO A 423 3.80 -34.19 8.98
N GLN A 424 3.12 -33.05 9.13
CA GLN A 424 1.82 -32.76 8.51
C GLN A 424 1.92 -32.06 7.16
N LEU A 425 3.12 -31.69 6.70
CA LEU A 425 3.31 -31.32 5.30
C LEU A 425 3.45 -32.60 4.52
N PRO A 426 2.53 -32.94 3.57
CA PRO A 426 2.75 -34.04 2.69
C PRO A 426 4.05 -33.79 1.93
N GLN A 427 5.05 -34.61 2.21
CA GLN A 427 6.21 -34.74 1.33
C GLN A 427 5.65 -35.27 0.02
N LEU A 428 5.40 -34.36 -0.94
CA LEU A 428 5.24 -34.74 -2.32
C LEU A 428 6.63 -35.20 -2.79
N SER A 429 6.94 -36.48 -2.46
CA SER A 429 7.96 -37.25 -3.12
C SER A 429 7.74 -37.15 -4.62
N ALA A 430 8.83 -36.90 -5.32
CA ALA A 430 8.99 -36.96 -6.73
C ALA A 430 8.11 -38.07 -7.40
N ILE A 431 7.25 -37.67 -8.29
CA ILE A 431 6.88 -38.39 -9.49
C ILE A 431 6.90 -37.39 -10.63
#